data_923dc185e03149f64edc4dfc64fd4f87
#
_entry.id   923dc185e03149f64edc4dfc64fd4f87
#
_cell.length_a   1.000
_cell.length_b   1.000
_cell.length_c   1.000
_cell.angle_alpha   90.00
_cell.angle_beta   90.00
_cell.angle_gamma   90.00
#
_symmetry.space_group_name_H-M   'P 1'
#
loop_
_entity.id
_entity.type
_entity.pdbx_description
1 polymer ?
#
loop_
_entity_poly.entity_id
_entity_poly.type
_entity_poly.pdbx_seq_one_letter_code
_entity_poly.pdbx_strand_id
1 'polypeptide(L)'
;MWLLGRDLVHMVRIQCSFSRNQAYVFLGHSNFEIFSYVINGYLEHKDSMSNVEMLKRGDVQFTSAGTGMRHSEFNGSSTDPVHFLQMWVHPSARDLKPNYQTRSFTEEDKLNQFCLIVAPNTGETQKSVSINQDVRVYASLLEKDKEMEFKCDTGRFYLVHVCDTGGKIQLNDVSLDGGDGAFIEHTDRLRFVGKNETAAEFLLFDLA
;
A
#
# COMPACT_ATOMS: atom_id res chain seq x y z
N MET A 1 0.47 -6.46 11.24
CA MET A 1 -0.26 -7.70 10.89
C MET A 1 0.52 -8.47 9.85
N TRP A 2 0.69 -9.78 9.97
CA TRP A 2 1.35 -10.66 9.01
C TRP A 2 0.29 -11.55 8.38
N LEU A 3 0.21 -11.60 7.05
CA LEU A 3 -0.70 -12.48 6.32
C LEU A 3 0.11 -13.39 5.41
N LEU A 4 -0.09 -14.69 5.53
CA LEU A 4 0.53 -15.73 4.71
C LEU A 4 -0.56 -16.28 3.76
N GLY A 5 -0.35 -16.10 2.45
CA GLY A 5 -1.14 -16.78 1.42
C GLY A 5 -0.63 -18.21 1.20
N ARG A 6 -1.48 -19.12 0.69
CA ARG A 6 -1.08 -20.48 0.33
C ARG A 6 -0.16 -20.45 -0.90
N ASP A 7 1.01 -21.10 -0.79
CA ASP A 7 1.96 -21.47 -1.86
C ASP A 7 2.68 -20.36 -2.65
N LEU A 8 2.24 -19.11 -2.62
CA LEU A 8 3.01 -17.93 -3.01
C LEU A 8 3.10 -17.06 -1.77
N VAL A 9 4.26 -17.04 -1.13
CA VAL A 9 4.48 -16.31 0.12
C VAL A 9 4.41 -14.81 -0.16
N HIS A 10 3.19 -14.29 -0.22
CA HIS A 10 2.95 -12.85 -0.19
C HIS A 10 2.93 -12.43 1.28
N MET A 11 4.03 -11.89 1.75
CA MET A 11 4.07 -11.32 3.08
C MET A 11 3.75 -9.83 2.97
N VAL A 12 2.52 -9.47 3.33
CA VAL A 12 2.15 -8.05 3.48
C VAL A 12 2.35 -7.68 4.94
N ARG A 13 3.43 -6.95 5.23
CA ARG A 13 3.63 -6.29 6.51
C ARG A 13 3.09 -4.88 6.41
N ILE A 14 2.07 -4.57 7.19
CA ILE A 14 1.55 -3.21 7.31
C ILE A 14 2.10 -2.63 8.61
N GLN A 15 2.84 -1.55 8.50
CA GLN A 15 3.38 -0.83 9.64
C GLN A 15 2.94 0.62 9.58
N CYS A 16 2.45 1.12 10.71
CA CYS A 16 1.90 2.46 10.81
C CYS A 16 2.77 3.34 11.73
N SER A 17 3.06 4.53 11.26
CA SER A 17 3.50 5.75 11.94
C SER A 17 4.87 5.77 12.64
N PHE A 18 5.59 6.86 12.40
CA PHE A 18 6.70 7.33 13.22
C PHE A 18 6.29 8.57 14.01
N SER A 19 6.56 8.55 15.31
CA SER A 19 6.57 9.76 16.13
C SER A 19 7.76 10.66 15.72
N ARG A 20 7.82 11.85 16.33
CA ARG A 20 8.89 12.84 16.08
C ARG A 20 10.27 12.20 16.25
N ASN A 21 11.21 12.50 15.37
CA ASN A 21 12.60 12.05 15.40
C ASN A 21 12.82 10.53 15.39
N GLN A 22 11.84 9.73 14.97
CA GLN A 22 12.03 8.30 14.75
C GLN A 22 12.50 8.01 13.33
N ALA A 23 13.37 7.01 13.22
CA ALA A 23 13.91 6.56 11.96
C ALA A 23 14.07 5.05 11.95
N TYR A 24 13.90 4.43 10.78
CA TYR A 24 14.51 3.15 10.47
C TYR A 24 15.84 3.38 9.75
N VAL A 25 16.93 3.00 10.39
CA VAL A 25 18.28 3.23 9.83
C VAL A 25 18.84 1.94 9.27
N PHE A 26 19.20 1.98 7.99
CA PHE A 26 19.99 0.97 7.28
C PHE A 26 19.54 -0.49 7.45
N LEU A 27 18.33 -0.79 7.05
CA LEU A 27 17.91 -2.18 6.86
C LEU A 27 18.43 -2.67 5.52
N GLY A 28 19.23 -3.75 5.55
CA GLY A 28 19.65 -4.45 4.33
C GLY A 28 18.54 -5.42 3.91
N HIS A 29 18.08 -5.27 2.67
CA HIS A 29 17.07 -6.15 2.08
C HIS A 29 17.62 -6.80 0.82
N SER A 30 17.19 -8.03 0.54
CA SER A 30 17.38 -8.70 -0.71
C SER A 30 16.15 -9.54 -1.05
N ASN A 31 15.85 -9.66 -2.35
CA ASN A 31 14.73 -10.45 -2.85
C ASN A 31 13.36 -10.08 -2.23
N PHE A 32 13.16 -8.77 -1.97
CA PHE A 32 11.88 -8.19 -1.59
C PHE A 32 11.56 -7.01 -2.48
N GLU A 33 10.29 -6.82 -2.70
CA GLU A 33 9.70 -5.60 -3.25
C GLU A 33 8.95 -4.89 -2.14
N ILE A 34 9.36 -3.66 -1.85
CA ILE A 34 8.92 -2.88 -0.71
C ILE A 34 8.30 -1.60 -1.25
N PHE A 35 7.09 -1.28 -0.82
CA PHE A 35 6.48 -0.01 -1.16
C PHE A 35 5.82 0.63 0.04
N SER A 36 5.97 1.94 0.12
CA SER A 36 5.42 2.79 1.17
C SER A 36 4.35 3.69 0.58
N TYR A 37 3.16 3.71 1.18
CA TYR A 37 2.06 4.61 0.86
C TYR A 37 1.89 5.63 1.99
N VAL A 38 2.08 6.92 1.70
CA VAL A 38 2.02 7.98 2.70
C VAL A 38 0.58 8.47 2.88
N ILE A 39 0.06 8.29 4.09
CA ILE A 39 -1.30 8.70 4.50
C ILE A 39 -1.30 10.13 5.01
N ASN A 40 -0.30 10.52 5.82
CA ASN A 40 -0.18 11.87 6.36
C ASN A 40 1.26 12.18 6.76
N GLY A 41 1.62 13.47 6.77
CA GLY A 41 2.97 13.93 7.11
C GLY A 41 3.96 13.78 5.96
N TYR A 42 5.25 13.73 6.31
CA TYR A 42 6.37 13.66 5.36
C TYR A 42 7.30 12.52 5.71
N LEU A 43 7.57 11.64 4.75
CA LEU A 43 8.52 10.53 4.89
C LEU A 43 9.76 10.83 4.06
N GLU A 44 10.92 10.97 4.70
CA GLU A 44 12.21 11.11 4.02
C GLU A 44 12.79 9.71 3.79
N HIS A 45 13.05 9.37 2.53
CA HIS A 45 13.69 8.14 2.11
C HIS A 45 15.10 8.42 1.61
N LYS A 46 16.06 7.57 2.02
CA LYS A 46 17.45 7.56 1.51
C LYS A 46 17.89 6.13 1.28
N ASP A 47 18.54 5.86 0.16
CA ASP A 47 19.03 4.52 -0.16
C ASP A 47 20.48 4.47 -0.65
N SER A 48 21.00 3.24 -0.77
CA SER A 48 22.37 2.96 -1.24
C SER A 48 22.58 3.19 -2.74
N MET A 49 21.51 3.49 -3.50
CA MET A 49 21.59 3.91 -4.92
C MET A 49 21.62 5.45 -5.06
N SER A 50 21.76 6.17 -3.95
CA SER A 50 21.79 7.64 -3.89
C SER A 50 20.44 8.31 -4.15
N ASN A 51 19.33 7.61 -4.04
CA ASN A 51 18.02 8.23 -4.01
C ASN A 51 17.82 8.93 -2.66
N VAL A 52 17.36 10.17 -2.71
CA VAL A 52 16.95 10.97 -1.55
C VAL A 52 15.67 11.67 -1.94
N GLU A 53 14.57 11.32 -1.30
CA GLU A 53 13.26 11.90 -1.59
C GLU A 53 12.48 12.24 -0.32
N MET A 54 11.68 13.29 -0.41
CA MET A 54 10.68 13.67 0.58
C MET A 54 9.31 13.34 0.04
N LEU A 55 8.71 12.30 0.60
CA LEU A 55 7.39 11.80 0.23
C LEU A 55 6.32 12.44 1.09
N LYS A 56 5.18 12.71 0.51
CA LYS A 56 4.03 13.36 1.16
C LYS A 56 2.75 12.56 0.95
N ARG A 57 1.65 13.02 1.54
CA ARG A 57 0.32 12.39 1.39
C ARG A 57 0.00 12.05 -0.06
N GLY A 58 -0.40 10.81 -0.29
CA GLY A 58 -0.76 10.25 -1.58
C GLY A 58 0.42 9.75 -2.42
N ASP A 59 1.66 9.93 -1.96
CA ASP A 59 2.82 9.37 -2.65
C ASP A 59 2.96 7.87 -2.35
N VAL A 60 3.35 7.12 -3.38
CA VAL A 60 3.77 5.73 -3.29
C VAL A 60 5.23 5.66 -3.70
N GLN A 61 6.08 5.21 -2.79
CA GLN A 61 7.48 4.92 -3.04
C GLN A 61 7.66 3.42 -3.16
N PHE A 62 8.45 2.98 -4.10
CA PHE A 62 8.75 1.57 -4.36
C PHE A 62 10.24 1.33 -4.45
N THR A 63 10.66 0.22 -3.87
CA THR A 63 12.01 -0.31 -3.93
C THR A 63 11.97 -1.79 -4.25
N SER A 64 12.55 -2.20 -5.38
CA SER A 64 12.94 -3.60 -5.59
C SER A 64 14.34 -3.79 -5.02
N ALA A 65 14.47 -4.54 -3.93
CA ALA A 65 15.74 -4.76 -3.27
C ALA A 65 16.68 -5.69 -4.08
N GLY A 66 16.11 -6.59 -4.90
CA GLY A 66 16.81 -7.46 -5.83
C GLY A 66 18.03 -8.15 -5.21
N THR A 67 19.21 -7.97 -5.83
CA THR A 67 20.49 -8.53 -5.35
C THR A 67 20.98 -7.92 -4.04
N GLY A 68 20.40 -6.84 -3.59
CA GLY A 68 20.67 -6.20 -2.31
C GLY A 68 20.59 -4.68 -2.35
N MET A 69 19.89 -4.11 -1.39
CA MET A 69 19.78 -2.68 -1.17
C MET A 69 19.76 -2.39 0.32
N ARG A 70 20.27 -1.21 0.71
CA ARG A 70 20.11 -0.64 2.04
C ARG A 70 19.40 0.68 1.93
N HIS A 71 18.42 0.90 2.80
CA HIS A 71 17.71 2.17 2.86
C HIS A 71 17.49 2.62 4.32
N SER A 72 17.12 3.86 4.46
CA SER A 72 16.69 4.47 5.71
C SER A 72 15.46 5.33 5.46
N GLU A 73 14.56 5.32 6.40
CA GLU A 73 13.32 6.11 6.38
C GLU A 73 13.24 6.93 7.67
N PHE A 74 12.94 8.21 7.53
CA PHE A 74 12.87 9.17 8.62
C PHE A 74 11.54 9.93 8.55
N ASN A 75 11.07 10.39 9.72
CA ASN A 75 10.06 11.44 9.71
C ASN A 75 10.70 12.75 9.22
N GLY A 76 10.21 13.25 8.09
CA GLY A 76 10.70 14.49 7.47
C GLY A 76 10.27 15.78 8.18
N SER A 77 9.38 15.67 9.20
CA SER A 77 8.92 16.81 10.00
C SER A 77 9.53 16.77 11.39
N SER A 78 9.97 17.94 11.90
CA SER A 78 10.40 18.11 13.28
C SER A 78 9.24 18.32 14.26
N THR A 79 8.03 18.59 13.76
CA THR A 79 6.86 18.96 14.57
C THR A 79 5.74 17.92 14.52
N ASP A 80 5.51 17.31 13.37
CA ASP A 80 4.35 16.49 13.10
C ASP A 80 4.73 15.02 12.87
N PRO A 81 3.90 14.06 13.28
CA PRO A 81 4.13 12.65 12.98
C PRO A 81 3.93 12.37 11.49
N VAL A 82 4.63 11.37 10.96
CA VAL A 82 4.30 10.77 9.66
C VAL A 82 3.50 9.49 9.86
N HIS A 83 2.45 9.33 9.08
CA HIS A 83 1.65 8.11 9.01
C HIS A 83 1.73 7.54 7.60
N PHE A 84 2.22 6.32 7.49
CA PHE A 84 2.36 5.61 6.21
C PHE A 84 2.19 4.10 6.41
N LEU A 85 1.86 3.42 5.34
CA LEU A 85 1.82 1.96 5.30
C LEU A 85 3.03 1.47 4.51
N GLN A 86 3.81 0.55 5.08
CA GLN A 86 4.89 -0.13 4.37
C GLN A 86 4.49 -1.57 4.10
N MET A 87 4.57 -1.95 2.84
CA MET A 87 4.13 -3.24 2.33
C MET A 87 5.31 -3.98 1.69
N TRP A 88 5.44 -5.25 1.99
CA TRP A 88 6.52 -6.09 1.52
C TRP A 88 5.96 -7.26 0.76
N VAL A 89 6.48 -7.49 -0.44
CA VAL A 89 6.05 -8.55 -1.35
C VAL A 89 7.27 -9.31 -1.83
N HIS A 90 7.18 -10.64 -1.90
CA HIS A 90 8.22 -11.41 -2.58
C HIS A 90 8.05 -11.28 -4.09
N PRO A 91 9.10 -10.95 -4.85
CA PRO A 91 9.03 -10.93 -6.30
C PRO A 91 8.88 -12.36 -6.86
N SER A 92 8.33 -12.47 -8.06
CA SER A 92 8.20 -13.75 -8.78
C SER A 92 9.55 -14.35 -9.22
N ALA A 93 10.61 -13.54 -9.21
CA ALA A 93 11.98 -13.96 -9.52
C ALA A 93 12.97 -13.45 -8.49
N ARG A 94 14.05 -14.21 -8.26
CA ARG A 94 15.15 -13.82 -7.35
C ARG A 94 16.22 -13.02 -8.10
N ASP A 95 17.04 -12.34 -7.34
CA ASP A 95 18.25 -11.65 -7.79
C ASP A 95 17.99 -10.62 -8.90
N LEU A 96 16.81 -10.01 -8.86
CA LEU A 96 16.45 -8.92 -9.75
C LEU A 96 17.44 -7.75 -9.60
N LYS A 97 17.55 -6.93 -10.62
CA LYS A 97 18.32 -5.68 -10.53
C LYS A 97 17.58 -4.74 -9.58
N PRO A 98 18.27 -4.16 -8.59
CA PRO A 98 17.67 -3.15 -7.72
C PRO A 98 17.04 -2.00 -8.52
N ASN A 99 15.86 -1.57 -8.11
CA ASN A 99 15.09 -0.53 -8.80
C ASN A 99 14.35 0.35 -7.79
N TYR A 100 14.07 1.58 -8.20
CA TYR A 100 13.35 2.57 -7.41
C TYR A 100 12.34 3.31 -8.27
N GLN A 101 11.14 3.54 -7.75
CA GLN A 101 10.07 4.29 -8.42
C GLN A 101 9.30 5.11 -7.38
N THR A 102 8.82 6.28 -7.79
CA THR A 102 7.86 7.09 -7.02
C THR A 102 6.70 7.48 -7.91
N ARG A 103 5.50 7.51 -7.36
CA ARG A 103 4.27 8.00 -8.01
C ARG A 103 3.45 8.77 -7.00
N SER A 104 2.75 9.80 -7.48
CA SER A 104 1.84 10.61 -6.68
C SER A 104 0.41 10.43 -7.15
N PHE A 105 -0.51 10.26 -6.19
CA PHE A 105 -1.95 10.11 -6.43
C PHE A 105 -2.70 11.15 -5.60
N THR A 106 -3.51 11.96 -6.26
CA THR A 106 -4.29 13.00 -5.61
C THR A 106 -5.49 12.42 -4.86
N GLU A 107 -6.18 13.24 -4.08
CA GLU A 107 -7.43 12.81 -3.44
C GLU A 107 -8.52 12.57 -4.49
N GLU A 108 -8.58 13.39 -5.55
CA GLU A 108 -9.51 13.24 -6.67
C GLU A 108 -9.31 11.91 -7.40
N ASP A 109 -8.06 11.44 -7.55
CA ASP A 109 -7.78 10.14 -8.15
C ASP A 109 -8.40 8.97 -7.36
N LYS A 110 -8.67 9.16 -6.07
CA LYS A 110 -9.14 8.13 -5.12
C LYS A 110 -10.58 8.32 -4.66
N LEU A 111 -11.16 9.52 -4.83
CA LEU A 111 -12.46 9.87 -4.26
C LEU A 111 -13.59 9.06 -4.89
N ASN A 112 -14.24 8.23 -4.08
CA ASN A 112 -15.34 7.33 -4.45
C ASN A 112 -15.03 6.43 -5.67
N GLN A 113 -13.77 6.04 -5.83
CA GLN A 113 -13.30 5.14 -6.88
C GLN A 113 -12.08 4.33 -6.45
N PHE A 114 -11.80 3.24 -7.16
CA PHE A 114 -10.60 2.44 -6.96
C PHE A 114 -9.46 2.99 -7.83
N CYS A 115 -8.50 3.65 -7.22
CA CYS A 115 -7.29 4.14 -7.89
C CYS A 115 -6.21 3.05 -7.84
N LEU A 116 -5.83 2.50 -8.98
CA LEU A 116 -4.75 1.51 -9.08
C LEU A 116 -3.41 2.18 -8.83
N ILE A 117 -2.78 1.90 -7.68
CA ILE A 117 -1.52 2.51 -7.25
C ILE A 117 -0.31 1.60 -7.45
N VAL A 118 -0.51 0.27 -7.45
CA VAL A 118 0.52 -0.74 -7.72
C VAL A 118 -0.05 -1.80 -8.66
N ALA A 119 0.72 -2.22 -9.66
CA ALA A 119 0.33 -3.24 -10.64
C ALA A 119 1.51 -4.11 -11.06
N PRO A 120 1.25 -5.32 -11.61
CA PRO A 120 2.28 -6.15 -12.22
C PRO A 120 3.04 -5.41 -13.33
N ASN A 121 4.33 -5.64 -13.42
CA ASN A 121 5.17 -5.11 -14.50
C ASN A 121 4.85 -5.84 -15.82
N THR A 122 4.17 -5.17 -16.72
CA THR A 122 3.84 -5.67 -18.07
C THR A 122 4.81 -5.19 -19.13
N GLY A 123 5.83 -4.41 -18.76
CA GLY A 123 6.75 -3.75 -19.68
C GLY A 123 6.21 -2.48 -20.33
N GLU A 124 4.96 -2.12 -20.08
CA GLU A 124 4.34 -0.88 -20.55
C GLU A 124 4.47 0.23 -19.50
N THR A 125 4.50 1.48 -19.96
CA THR A 125 4.47 2.64 -19.05
C THR A 125 3.09 2.73 -18.40
N GLN A 126 3.05 2.62 -17.07
CA GLN A 126 1.83 2.68 -16.28
C GLN A 126 1.81 3.92 -15.38
N LYS A 127 0.60 4.40 -15.05
CA LYS A 127 0.39 5.45 -14.06
C LYS A 127 0.71 4.95 -12.64
N SER A 128 0.50 3.66 -12.38
CA SER A 128 0.83 2.97 -11.14
C SER A 128 2.33 2.64 -11.01
N VAL A 129 2.75 2.29 -9.81
CA VAL A 129 4.04 1.64 -9.56
C VAL A 129 4.01 0.22 -10.17
N SER A 130 5.10 -0.17 -10.84
CA SER A 130 5.22 -1.50 -11.46
C SER A 130 6.04 -2.44 -10.59
N ILE A 131 5.49 -3.62 -10.25
CA ILE A 131 6.18 -4.64 -9.45
C ILE A 131 6.32 -5.97 -10.18
N ASN A 132 7.30 -6.79 -9.77
CA ASN A 132 7.57 -8.09 -10.38
C ASN A 132 6.82 -9.22 -9.64
N GLN A 133 5.53 -9.02 -9.40
CA GLN A 133 4.63 -10.00 -8.81
C GLN A 133 3.21 -9.76 -9.31
N ASP A 134 2.37 -10.80 -9.35
CA ASP A 134 0.96 -10.67 -9.70
C ASP A 134 0.12 -10.18 -8.49
N VAL A 135 0.34 -8.92 -8.18
CA VAL A 135 -0.35 -8.17 -7.13
C VAL A 135 -0.83 -6.85 -7.69
N ARG A 136 -2.08 -6.51 -7.43
CA ARG A 136 -2.61 -5.16 -7.68
C ARG A 136 -3.01 -4.54 -6.35
N VAL A 137 -2.71 -3.26 -6.19
CA VAL A 137 -3.15 -2.51 -5.02
C VAL A 137 -3.91 -1.28 -5.47
N TYR A 138 -5.10 -1.13 -4.92
CA TYR A 138 -5.95 0.02 -5.13
C TYR A 138 -6.06 0.83 -3.85
N ALA A 139 -5.97 2.17 -3.96
CA ALA A 139 -6.30 3.10 -2.89
C ALA A 139 -7.65 3.74 -3.16
N SER A 140 -8.41 4.01 -2.12
CA SER A 140 -9.72 4.66 -2.23
C SER A 140 -9.98 5.58 -1.04
N LEU A 141 -10.71 6.67 -1.31
CA LEU A 141 -11.34 7.55 -0.32
C LEU A 141 -12.85 7.44 -0.51
N LEU A 142 -13.55 6.85 0.46
CA LEU A 142 -14.99 6.61 0.36
C LEU A 142 -15.75 7.51 1.34
N GLU A 143 -16.52 8.45 0.78
CA GLU A 143 -17.37 9.35 1.56
C GLU A 143 -18.56 8.61 2.18
N LYS A 144 -19.13 9.22 3.22
CA LYS A 144 -20.34 8.74 3.87
C LYS A 144 -21.48 8.48 2.87
N ASP A 145 -22.18 7.36 3.05
CA ASP A 145 -23.32 6.91 2.25
C ASP A 145 -23.03 6.70 0.75
N LYS A 146 -21.77 6.85 0.33
CA LYS A 146 -21.35 6.41 -1.00
C LYS A 146 -21.10 4.91 -1.01
N GLU A 147 -21.33 4.33 -2.18
CA GLU A 147 -21.20 2.90 -2.42
C GLU A 147 -20.31 2.64 -3.61
N MET A 148 -19.47 1.62 -3.49
CA MET A 148 -18.60 1.13 -4.55
C MET A 148 -18.68 -0.39 -4.60
N GLU A 149 -18.56 -0.96 -5.80
CA GLU A 149 -18.49 -2.41 -6.02
C GLU A 149 -17.19 -2.76 -6.75
N PHE A 150 -16.49 -3.77 -6.27
CA PHE A 150 -15.31 -4.33 -6.92
C PHE A 150 -15.64 -5.75 -7.38
N LYS A 151 -15.45 -6.00 -8.70
CA LYS A 151 -15.63 -7.34 -9.28
C LYS A 151 -14.39 -8.19 -8.97
N CYS A 152 -14.61 -9.35 -8.40
CA CYS A 152 -13.56 -10.29 -8.04
C CYS A 152 -13.37 -11.36 -9.13
N ASP A 153 -12.12 -11.70 -9.40
CA ASP A 153 -11.76 -12.78 -10.31
C ASP A 153 -11.69 -14.13 -9.57
N THR A 154 -12.08 -15.20 -10.24
CA THR A 154 -12.03 -16.55 -9.66
C THR A 154 -10.59 -16.95 -9.37
N GLY A 155 -10.38 -17.51 -8.17
CA GLY A 155 -9.07 -18.04 -7.75
C GLY A 155 -8.12 -16.99 -7.19
N ARG A 156 -8.54 -15.72 -7.08
CA ARG A 156 -7.76 -14.65 -6.43
C ARG A 156 -8.18 -14.46 -4.98
N PHE A 157 -7.27 -13.88 -4.22
CA PHE A 157 -7.46 -13.50 -2.82
C PHE A 157 -7.49 -11.98 -2.72
N TYR A 158 -8.29 -11.49 -1.78
CA TYR A 158 -8.41 -10.06 -1.54
C TYR A 158 -8.12 -9.73 -0.08
N LEU A 159 -7.38 -8.65 0.12
CA LEU A 159 -7.17 -8.06 1.44
C LEU A 159 -7.63 -6.62 1.40
N VAL A 160 -8.51 -6.23 2.30
CA VAL A 160 -8.88 -4.85 2.54
C VAL A 160 -8.24 -4.40 3.84
N HIS A 161 -7.58 -3.24 3.83
CA HIS A 161 -7.07 -2.59 5.03
C HIS A 161 -7.57 -1.15 5.11
N VAL A 162 -8.31 -0.83 6.16
CA VAL A 162 -8.80 0.53 6.43
C VAL A 162 -7.69 1.31 7.14
N CYS A 163 -7.26 2.43 6.52
CA CYS A 163 -6.26 3.30 7.11
C CYS A 163 -6.81 3.93 8.40
N ASP A 164 -5.96 4.06 9.42
CA ASP A 164 -6.37 4.68 10.69
C ASP A 164 -6.40 6.21 10.56
N THR A 165 -7.42 6.70 9.86
CA THR A 165 -7.70 8.13 9.62
C THR A 165 -9.02 8.59 10.22
N GLY A 166 -9.64 7.74 11.02
CA GLY A 166 -10.96 7.98 11.62
C GLY A 166 -12.14 7.62 10.70
N GLY A 167 -11.87 7.05 9.52
CA GLY A 167 -12.90 6.57 8.61
C GLY A 167 -13.43 5.18 9.01
N LYS A 168 -14.61 4.83 8.48
CA LYS A 168 -15.28 3.54 8.70
C LYS A 168 -16.01 3.10 7.44
N ILE A 169 -15.90 1.82 7.10
CA ILE A 169 -16.61 1.22 5.97
C ILE A 169 -17.46 0.03 6.41
N GLN A 170 -18.51 -0.24 5.63
CA GLN A 170 -19.17 -1.53 5.57
C GLN A 170 -18.61 -2.28 4.35
N LEU A 171 -17.99 -3.42 4.58
CA LEU A 171 -17.52 -4.33 3.54
C LEU A 171 -18.44 -5.57 3.52
N ASN A 172 -19.27 -5.69 2.48
CA ASN A 172 -20.38 -6.64 2.47
C ASN A 172 -21.20 -6.51 3.78
N ASP A 173 -21.22 -7.56 4.62
CA ASP A 173 -21.95 -7.58 5.90
C ASP A 173 -21.07 -7.26 7.11
N VAL A 174 -19.77 -6.93 6.91
CA VAL A 174 -18.80 -6.69 7.96
C VAL A 174 -18.49 -5.20 8.08
N SER A 175 -18.52 -4.66 9.29
CA SER A 175 -18.11 -3.29 9.58
C SER A 175 -16.62 -3.26 9.93
N LEU A 176 -15.85 -2.37 9.29
CA LEU A 176 -14.41 -2.18 9.52
C LEU A 176 -14.14 -0.73 9.90
N ASP A 177 -13.46 -0.55 11.01
CA ASP A 177 -12.95 0.74 11.49
C ASP A 177 -11.50 0.98 11.06
N GLY A 178 -10.98 2.18 11.26
CA GLY A 178 -9.58 2.50 11.00
C GLY A 178 -8.64 1.54 11.73
N GLY A 179 -7.65 1.01 11.02
CA GLY A 179 -6.71 -0.01 11.49
C GLY A 179 -7.15 -1.46 11.27
N ASP A 180 -8.43 -1.69 10.96
CA ASP A 180 -8.93 -3.03 10.67
C ASP A 180 -8.48 -3.55 9.30
N GLY A 181 -8.47 -4.87 9.17
CA GLY A 181 -8.25 -5.56 7.92
C GLY A 181 -9.12 -6.79 7.76
N ALA A 182 -9.54 -7.07 6.54
CA ALA A 182 -10.30 -8.26 6.17
C ALA A 182 -9.61 -9.01 5.04
N PHE A 183 -9.44 -10.31 5.21
CA PHE A 183 -8.97 -11.21 4.16
C PHE A 183 -10.18 -11.95 3.58
N ILE A 184 -10.31 -11.94 2.26
CA ILE A 184 -11.48 -12.45 1.56
C ILE A 184 -11.05 -13.40 0.45
N GLU A 185 -11.74 -14.53 0.37
CA GLU A 185 -11.63 -15.54 -0.66
C GLU A 185 -13.02 -16.04 -1.09
N HIS A 186 -13.09 -16.68 -2.24
CA HIS A 186 -14.33 -17.33 -2.72
C HIS A 186 -15.53 -16.38 -2.84
N THR A 187 -15.31 -15.18 -3.38
CA THR A 187 -16.38 -14.22 -3.70
C THR A 187 -16.27 -13.74 -5.15
N ASP A 188 -17.38 -13.34 -5.74
CA ASP A 188 -17.46 -12.76 -7.07
C ASP A 188 -17.47 -11.21 -7.03
N ARG A 189 -17.76 -10.63 -5.87
CA ARG A 189 -17.79 -9.18 -5.68
C ARG A 189 -17.54 -8.77 -4.23
N LEU A 190 -17.05 -7.54 -4.08
CA LEU A 190 -16.93 -6.83 -2.80
C LEU A 190 -17.72 -5.53 -2.89
N ARG A 191 -18.63 -5.31 -1.94
CA ARG A 191 -19.43 -4.09 -1.83
C ARG A 191 -18.92 -3.27 -0.66
N PHE A 192 -18.60 -2.01 -0.93
CA PHE A 192 -18.07 -1.05 0.05
C PHE A 192 -19.07 0.08 0.25
N VAL A 193 -19.35 0.46 1.49
CA VAL A 193 -20.21 1.60 1.84
C VAL A 193 -19.54 2.44 2.91
N GLY A 194 -19.38 3.74 2.68
CA GLY A 194 -18.87 4.67 3.69
C GLY A 194 -19.86 4.87 4.84
N LYS A 195 -19.37 4.92 6.10
CA LYS A 195 -20.23 4.86 7.29
C LYS A 195 -20.16 6.05 8.24
N ASN A 196 -19.18 6.90 8.16
CA ASN A 196 -19.11 8.09 9.02
C ASN A 196 -18.73 9.36 8.26
N GLU A 197 -18.82 10.51 8.94
CA GLU A 197 -18.61 11.83 8.29
C GLU A 197 -17.21 11.98 7.70
N THR A 198 -16.19 11.38 8.34
CA THR A 198 -14.85 11.34 7.78
C THR A 198 -14.81 10.30 6.67
N ALA A 199 -14.39 10.70 5.48
CA ALA A 199 -14.17 9.77 4.37
C ALA A 199 -13.16 8.69 4.78
N ALA A 200 -13.52 7.44 4.53
CA ALA A 200 -12.67 6.31 4.87
C ALA A 200 -11.61 6.11 3.79
N GLU A 201 -10.34 6.20 4.18
CA GLU A 201 -9.23 5.80 3.30
C GLU A 201 -8.93 4.31 3.52
N PHE A 202 -8.86 3.55 2.44
CA PHE A 202 -8.51 2.13 2.53
C PHE A 202 -7.72 1.65 1.32
N LEU A 203 -6.97 0.57 1.52
CA LEU A 203 -6.30 -0.17 0.45
C LEU A 203 -7.02 -1.49 0.21
N LEU A 204 -7.21 -1.82 -1.07
CA LEU A 204 -7.64 -3.13 -1.54
C LEU A 204 -6.48 -3.79 -2.27
N PHE A 205 -6.05 -4.95 -1.80
CA PHE A 205 -5.06 -5.80 -2.43
C PHE A 205 -5.78 -6.94 -3.18
N ASP A 206 -5.41 -7.12 -4.43
CA ASP A 206 -5.84 -8.20 -5.30
C ASP A 206 -4.61 -9.10 -5.55
N LEU A 207 -4.65 -10.31 -5.03
CA LEU A 207 -3.53 -11.23 -4.89
C LEU A 207 -3.77 -12.51 -5.70
N ALA A 208 -2.75 -13.04 -6.38
CA ALA A 208 -2.81 -14.32 -7.08
C ALA A 208 -2.85 -15.50 -6.11
#